data_0ae62d63717f2155edb4ad32c7a9b2cb
#
_entry.id   0ae62d63717f2155edb4ad32c7a9b2cb
#
_cell.length_a   1.000
_cell.length_b   1.000
_cell.length_c   1.000
_cell.angle_alpha   90.00
_cell.angle_beta   90.00
_cell.angle_gamma   90.00
#
_symmetry.space_group_name_H-M   'P 1'
#
loop_
_entity.id
_entity.type
_entity.pdbx_description
1 polymer ?
#
loop_
_entity_poly.entity_id
_entity_poly.type
_entity_poly.pdbx_seq_one_letter_code
_entity_poly.pdbx_strand_id
1 'polypeptide(L)'
;GEVEDKKIKLKLLLPIISLLMTLSLKYLFETGYDGLAYVVGFFVVLYLGRNFHISAYKKIKSFDFNMDTLISLGSLSSLLISILPAQLVSSAGENKMFLDTGAFIISFLLIGKSVEDRVIEESVRTSESIKSRMPKTLIVKRSGENIEIPTKDVQIEDVFTVLAGQLIPVDGEVIRGETTVDESLLTGESIPLPKNMGDKVVGGSINLQGSLEVEVKESYQKSTYNIIEDLIRKAQGTKPEIQKSLDKITQFFVPTVLLISFSTFLYKYFIQDIVLIEALKNSIAVLVIACPCALGLATPIVLFKTATKSKISGFLFKNFDILQKFGDINTMIFDKTGTLSSGIFRISKIEMPVEGIPEEMFLQLVASVENFSQHPIARSIVYQAEVREITLLSAQDIKEESGVGIEGVVEGQHIKIQKNNESKESSLKITIDEKIYIIYLEEESSVSTDFLGELKSKKEIIILSGDKQSNVKKFAESHNIDEYHSGKNPEEKLEFIKNKQKSNQVIFIGDGINDSPSIKQADVGVTTSSSSQIAQVSGDILIHKGGLETINKIFKLSKKSKLRIYQNLFLAFIYNTLMIPIAV
;
A
#
# COMPACT_ATOMS: atom_id res chain seq x y z
N GLY A 1 17.79 19.34 2.09
CA GLY A 1 16.90 20.24 1.36
C GLY A 1 17.60 20.96 0.21
N GLU A 2 18.50 21.90 0.49
CA GLU A 2 19.16 22.71 -0.58
C GLU A 2 20.06 21.93 -1.53
N VAL A 3 20.77 20.91 -1.07
CA VAL A 3 21.66 20.09 -1.91
C VAL A 3 20.86 19.16 -2.82
N GLU A 4 19.72 18.66 -2.36
CA GLU A 4 18.80 17.84 -3.17
C GLU A 4 18.05 18.68 -4.20
N ASP A 5 17.57 19.87 -3.84
CA ASP A 5 16.95 20.80 -4.79
C ASP A 5 17.90 21.26 -5.91
N LYS A 6 19.19 21.45 -5.59
CA LYS A 6 20.22 21.71 -6.61
C LYS A 6 20.44 20.52 -7.54
N LYS A 7 20.48 19.29 -7.02
CA LYS A 7 20.59 18.07 -7.86
C LYS A 7 19.40 17.89 -8.79
N ILE A 8 18.20 18.21 -8.33
CA ILE A 8 16.96 18.10 -9.12
C ILE A 8 16.92 19.15 -10.22
N LYS A 9 17.27 20.40 -9.90
CA LYS A 9 17.37 21.47 -10.90
C LYS A 9 18.41 21.13 -11.97
N LEU A 10 19.55 20.54 -11.58
CA LEU A 10 20.60 20.13 -12.52
C LEU A 10 20.14 18.98 -13.43
N LYS A 11 19.40 18.00 -12.90
CA LYS A 11 18.83 16.90 -13.68
C LYS A 11 17.81 17.37 -14.72
N LEU A 12 17.07 18.43 -14.46
CA LEU A 12 16.13 19.06 -15.41
C LEU A 12 16.80 19.94 -16.44
N LEU A 13 17.89 20.61 -16.06
CA LEU A 13 18.62 21.52 -16.95
C LEU A 13 19.41 20.76 -18.03
N LEU A 14 19.96 19.59 -17.69
CA LEU A 14 20.81 18.79 -18.57
C LEU A 14 20.12 18.38 -19.90
N PRO A 15 18.90 17.86 -19.91
CA PRO A 15 18.19 17.55 -21.14
C PRO A 15 17.87 18.78 -21.99
N ILE A 16 17.52 19.90 -21.35
CA ILE A 16 17.22 21.15 -22.05
C ILE A 16 18.49 21.68 -22.71
N ILE A 17 19.60 21.69 -21.99
CA ILE A 17 20.92 22.09 -22.53
C ILE A 17 21.29 21.18 -23.69
N SER A 18 21.12 19.86 -23.56
CA SER A 18 21.36 18.90 -24.62
C SER A 18 20.57 19.20 -25.89
N LEU A 19 19.27 19.50 -25.74
CA LEU A 19 18.41 19.85 -26.87
C LEU A 19 18.84 21.17 -27.53
N LEU A 20 19.16 22.19 -26.75
CA LEU A 20 19.66 23.49 -27.26
C LEU A 20 20.98 23.31 -27.99
N MET A 21 21.91 22.51 -27.46
CA MET A 21 23.17 22.17 -28.12
C MET A 21 22.91 21.45 -29.47
N THR A 22 21.99 20.50 -29.48
CA THR A 22 21.61 19.79 -30.72
C THR A 22 21.00 20.71 -31.75
N LEU A 23 20.09 21.60 -31.36
CA LEU A 23 19.49 22.58 -32.26
C LEU A 23 20.54 23.58 -32.81
N SER A 24 21.57 23.89 -32.04
CA SER A 24 22.66 24.74 -32.52
C SER A 24 23.55 24.08 -33.58
N LEU A 25 23.61 22.75 -33.68
CA LEU A 25 24.44 22.05 -34.67
C LEU A 25 24.12 22.45 -36.08
N LYS A 26 22.84 22.50 -36.44
CA LYS A 26 22.39 22.91 -37.78
C LYS A 26 22.91 24.31 -38.13
N TYR A 27 22.74 25.26 -37.20
CA TYR A 27 23.22 26.62 -37.38
C TYR A 27 24.74 26.70 -37.52
N LEU A 28 25.50 25.95 -36.71
CA LEU A 28 26.95 25.89 -36.78
C LEU A 28 27.46 25.33 -38.14
N PHE A 29 26.78 24.30 -38.67
CA PHE A 29 27.12 23.77 -40.00
C PHE A 29 26.77 24.76 -41.12
N GLU A 30 25.65 25.46 -41.03
CA GLU A 30 25.24 26.48 -42.04
C GLU A 30 26.18 27.69 -42.05
N THR A 31 26.74 28.05 -40.89
CA THR A 31 27.66 29.19 -40.75
C THR A 31 29.14 28.85 -40.96
N GLY A 32 29.46 27.56 -41.27
CA GLY A 32 30.83 27.13 -41.57
C GLY A 32 31.71 26.83 -40.34
N TYR A 33 31.13 26.80 -39.13
CA TYR A 33 31.84 26.39 -37.91
C TYR A 33 31.83 24.89 -37.66
N ASP A 34 32.18 24.12 -38.70
CA ASP A 34 32.14 22.65 -38.71
C ASP A 34 32.89 22.02 -37.54
N GLY A 35 34.12 22.51 -37.24
CA GLY A 35 34.89 21.98 -36.11
C GLY A 35 34.20 22.11 -34.77
N LEU A 36 33.54 23.25 -34.53
CA LEU A 36 32.78 23.45 -33.28
C LEU A 36 31.52 22.58 -33.25
N ALA A 37 30.83 22.43 -34.39
CA ALA A 37 29.68 21.53 -34.52
C ALA A 37 30.05 20.09 -34.17
N TYR A 38 31.15 19.56 -34.68
CA TYR A 38 31.64 18.24 -34.33
C TYR A 38 31.94 18.11 -32.84
N VAL A 39 32.61 19.06 -32.20
CA VAL A 39 32.89 19.05 -30.76
C VAL A 39 31.59 19.00 -29.95
N VAL A 40 30.61 19.83 -30.31
CA VAL A 40 29.30 19.84 -29.63
C VAL A 40 28.54 18.54 -29.81
N GLY A 41 28.47 18.00 -31.03
CA GLY A 41 27.80 16.74 -31.32
C GLY A 41 28.43 15.55 -30.60
N PHE A 42 29.76 15.45 -30.59
CA PHE A 42 30.50 14.43 -29.85
C PHE A 42 30.25 14.54 -28.34
N PHE A 43 30.22 15.74 -27.81
CA PHE A 43 29.91 15.96 -26.39
C PHE A 43 28.49 15.48 -26.06
N VAL A 44 27.49 15.79 -26.87
CA VAL A 44 26.12 15.35 -26.66
C VAL A 44 26.02 13.81 -26.73
N VAL A 45 26.56 13.21 -27.80
CA VAL A 45 26.41 11.76 -28.01
C VAL A 45 27.21 10.97 -26.97
N LEU A 46 28.49 11.27 -26.80
CA LEU A 46 29.39 10.45 -25.96
C LEU A 46 29.31 10.80 -24.48
N TYR A 47 29.30 12.09 -24.15
CA TYR A 47 29.35 12.51 -22.73
C TYR A 47 27.96 12.55 -22.10
N LEU A 48 26.98 13.20 -22.73
CA LEU A 48 25.62 13.24 -22.19
C LEU A 48 24.92 11.88 -22.37
N GLY A 49 25.19 11.16 -23.46
CA GLY A 49 24.69 9.80 -23.74
C GLY A 49 25.39 8.68 -22.97
N ARG A 50 26.46 8.95 -22.23
CA ARG A 50 27.33 7.93 -21.59
C ARG A 50 26.58 6.87 -20.79
N ASN A 51 25.50 7.25 -20.10
CA ASN A 51 24.74 6.32 -19.28
C ASN A 51 24.04 5.25 -20.12
N PHE A 52 23.52 5.63 -21.29
CA PHE A 52 22.93 4.69 -22.25
C PHE A 52 24.00 3.75 -22.80
N HIS A 53 25.18 4.26 -23.15
CA HIS A 53 26.28 3.45 -23.70
C HIS A 53 26.85 2.47 -22.68
N ILE A 54 27.05 2.90 -21.42
CA ILE A 54 27.51 2.02 -20.34
C ILE A 54 26.48 0.92 -20.03
N SER A 55 25.19 1.29 -19.98
CA SER A 55 24.11 0.33 -19.78
C SER A 55 24.05 -0.68 -20.93
N ALA A 56 24.07 -0.22 -22.18
CA ALA A 56 24.09 -1.07 -23.36
C ALA A 56 25.28 -2.04 -23.36
N TYR A 57 26.48 -1.57 -23.09
CA TYR A 57 27.68 -2.41 -23.02
C TYR A 57 27.56 -3.53 -21.98
N LYS A 58 27.12 -3.19 -20.75
CA LYS A 58 26.90 -4.17 -19.69
C LYS A 58 25.87 -5.22 -20.09
N LYS A 59 24.78 -4.79 -20.72
CA LYS A 59 23.67 -5.65 -21.15
C LYS A 59 24.04 -6.54 -22.33
N ILE A 60 24.76 -6.03 -23.32
CA ILE A 60 25.28 -6.82 -24.44
C ILE A 60 26.22 -7.93 -23.94
N LYS A 61 27.09 -7.63 -22.96
CA LYS A 61 28.02 -8.60 -22.37
C LYS A 61 27.28 -9.75 -21.64
N SER A 62 26.10 -9.51 -21.11
CA SER A 62 25.27 -10.53 -20.45
C SER A 62 24.23 -11.16 -21.38
N PHE A 63 24.23 -10.88 -22.67
CA PHE A 63 23.20 -11.28 -23.62
C PHE A 63 21.78 -10.88 -23.22
N ASP A 64 21.65 -9.81 -22.43
CA ASP A 64 20.39 -9.27 -21.95
C ASP A 64 20.13 -7.92 -22.63
N PHE A 65 19.57 -7.96 -23.84
CA PHE A 65 19.35 -6.76 -24.64
C PHE A 65 18.19 -5.92 -24.10
N ASN A 66 18.40 -4.62 -24.01
CA ASN A 66 17.41 -3.66 -23.55
C ASN A 66 17.28 -2.46 -24.51
N MET A 67 16.41 -1.50 -24.18
CA MET A 67 16.22 -0.30 -24.98
C MET A 67 17.51 0.54 -25.12
N ASP A 68 18.38 0.57 -24.09
CA ASP A 68 19.64 1.31 -24.13
C ASP A 68 20.57 0.75 -25.22
N THR A 69 20.43 -0.54 -25.55
CA THR A 69 21.17 -1.18 -26.64
C THR A 69 20.82 -0.57 -28.01
N LEU A 70 19.51 -0.39 -28.28
CA LEU A 70 19.04 0.22 -29.54
C LEU A 70 19.47 1.69 -29.64
N ILE A 71 19.32 2.42 -28.54
CA ILE A 71 19.72 3.83 -28.44
C ILE A 71 21.22 4.00 -28.69
N SER A 72 22.01 3.19 -28.01
CA SER A 72 23.47 3.23 -28.12
C SER A 72 23.93 2.88 -29.53
N LEU A 73 23.39 1.82 -30.12
CA LEU A 73 23.71 1.43 -31.49
C LEU A 73 23.28 2.50 -32.50
N GLY A 74 22.07 3.02 -32.42
CA GLY A 74 21.55 4.06 -33.30
C GLY A 74 22.38 5.35 -33.25
N SER A 75 22.66 5.87 -32.04
CA SER A 75 23.41 7.12 -31.87
C SER A 75 24.88 6.99 -32.18
N LEU A 76 25.54 5.86 -31.83
CA LEU A 76 26.95 5.61 -32.18
C LEU A 76 27.12 5.33 -33.67
N SER A 77 26.18 4.62 -34.32
CA SER A 77 26.21 4.44 -35.78
C SER A 77 26.08 5.77 -36.52
N SER A 78 25.16 6.64 -36.04
CA SER A 78 25.04 8.01 -36.60
C SER A 78 26.34 8.80 -36.43
N LEU A 79 26.97 8.71 -35.26
CA LEU A 79 28.24 9.37 -34.97
C LEU A 79 29.37 8.85 -35.89
N LEU A 80 29.48 7.52 -36.08
CA LEU A 80 30.48 6.91 -36.95
C LEU A 80 30.33 7.35 -38.41
N ILE A 81 29.08 7.38 -38.91
CA ILE A 81 28.82 7.82 -40.28
C ILE A 81 29.18 9.29 -40.47
N SER A 82 28.99 10.14 -39.47
CA SER A 82 29.31 11.58 -39.54
C SER A 82 30.82 11.83 -39.75
N ILE A 83 31.68 10.88 -39.39
CA ILE A 83 33.15 10.98 -39.49
C ILE A 83 33.68 10.42 -40.82
N LEU A 84 32.87 9.64 -41.56
CA LEU A 84 33.32 9.02 -42.80
C LEU A 84 33.74 10.08 -43.84
N PRO A 85 34.82 9.85 -44.60
CA PRO A 85 35.26 10.76 -45.66
C PRO A 85 34.16 10.99 -46.72
N ALA A 86 33.98 12.23 -47.14
CA ALA A 86 32.97 12.62 -48.13
C ALA A 86 33.10 11.84 -49.48
N GLN A 87 34.25 11.27 -49.75
CA GLN A 87 34.51 10.44 -50.94
C GLN A 87 33.79 9.08 -50.89
N LEU A 88 33.49 8.55 -49.72
CA LEU A 88 32.69 7.34 -49.52
C LEU A 88 31.19 7.64 -49.46
N VAL A 89 30.82 8.92 -49.39
CA VAL A 89 29.46 9.44 -49.27
C VAL A 89 29.17 10.23 -50.54
N SER A 90 28.31 9.72 -51.44
CA SER A 90 28.07 10.21 -52.78
C SER A 90 27.56 11.66 -52.91
N SER A 91 27.33 12.37 -51.81
CA SER A 91 26.86 13.75 -51.80
C SER A 91 27.58 14.57 -50.71
N ALA A 92 28.25 15.63 -51.13
CA ALA A 92 28.97 16.53 -50.25
C ALA A 92 28.00 17.21 -49.28
N GLY A 93 28.19 16.95 -47.98
CA GLY A 93 27.43 17.62 -46.89
C GLY A 93 26.41 16.76 -46.17
N GLU A 94 25.96 15.61 -46.69
CA GLU A 94 24.99 14.75 -46.02
C GLU A 94 25.52 14.07 -44.74
N ASN A 95 26.85 13.87 -44.63
CA ASN A 95 27.48 13.31 -43.42
C ASN A 95 27.19 14.13 -42.18
N LYS A 96 27.12 15.45 -42.31
CA LYS A 96 26.89 16.37 -41.20
C LYS A 96 25.51 16.16 -40.56
N MET A 97 24.49 15.77 -41.35
CA MET A 97 23.13 15.49 -40.86
C MET A 97 23.04 14.26 -39.95
N PHE A 98 24.02 13.34 -40.03
CA PHE A 98 24.02 12.17 -39.13
C PHE A 98 24.44 12.53 -37.69
N LEU A 99 25.32 13.52 -37.53
CA LEU A 99 25.69 14.01 -36.23
C LEU A 99 24.48 14.62 -35.53
N ASP A 100 23.68 15.41 -36.24
CA ASP A 100 22.43 15.97 -35.75
C ASP A 100 21.46 14.88 -35.32
N THR A 101 21.32 13.83 -36.13
CA THR A 101 20.45 12.68 -35.85
C THR A 101 20.87 11.99 -34.54
N GLY A 102 22.15 11.65 -34.41
CA GLY A 102 22.68 10.99 -33.20
C GLY A 102 22.50 11.84 -31.94
N ALA A 103 22.78 13.15 -32.03
CA ALA A 103 22.59 14.09 -30.94
C ALA A 103 21.11 14.29 -30.61
N PHE A 104 20.22 14.33 -31.60
CA PHE A 104 18.77 14.44 -31.40
C PHE A 104 18.20 13.22 -30.67
N ILE A 105 18.62 12.00 -31.05
CA ILE A 105 18.23 10.75 -30.37
C ILE A 105 18.56 10.85 -28.88
N ILE A 106 19.81 11.17 -28.53
CA ILE A 106 20.24 11.27 -27.13
C ILE A 106 19.48 12.37 -26.38
N SER A 107 19.34 13.58 -26.97
CA SER A 107 18.66 14.70 -26.34
C SER A 107 17.20 14.43 -26.07
N PHE A 108 16.48 13.85 -27.05
CA PHE A 108 15.06 13.49 -26.91
C PHE A 108 14.84 12.43 -25.82
N LEU A 109 15.71 11.43 -25.76
CA LEU A 109 15.62 10.38 -24.76
C LEU A 109 16.03 10.84 -23.36
N LEU A 110 16.97 11.77 -23.25
CA LEU A 110 17.28 12.43 -21.96
C LEU A 110 16.07 13.20 -21.44
N ILE A 111 15.31 13.89 -22.31
CA ILE A 111 14.06 14.56 -21.91
C ILE A 111 13.05 13.53 -21.44
N GLY A 112 12.82 12.46 -22.21
CA GLY A 112 11.90 11.40 -21.84
C GLY A 112 12.25 10.79 -20.48
N LYS A 113 13.52 10.46 -20.25
CA LYS A 113 14.02 9.91 -18.99
C LYS A 113 13.90 10.90 -17.83
N SER A 114 14.13 12.19 -18.06
CA SER A 114 13.98 13.22 -17.03
C SER A 114 12.51 13.40 -16.61
N VAL A 115 11.57 13.29 -17.55
CA VAL A 115 10.12 13.30 -17.25
C VAL A 115 9.75 12.04 -16.46
N GLU A 116 10.29 10.88 -16.84
CA GLU A 116 10.12 9.61 -16.12
C GLU A 116 10.58 9.71 -14.67
N ASP A 117 11.84 10.10 -14.46
CA ASP A 117 12.44 10.24 -13.14
C ASP A 117 11.62 11.22 -12.28
N ARG A 118 11.13 12.32 -12.87
CA ARG A 118 10.29 13.30 -12.17
C ARG A 118 8.95 12.74 -11.73
N VAL A 119 8.26 12.01 -12.58
CA VAL A 119 6.96 11.38 -12.24
C VAL A 119 7.16 10.37 -11.10
N ILE A 120 8.26 9.60 -11.13
CA ILE A 120 8.62 8.67 -10.07
C ILE A 120 8.97 9.44 -8.78
N GLU A 121 9.83 10.45 -8.84
CA GLU A 121 10.22 11.26 -7.68
C GLU A 121 9.02 11.99 -7.03
N GLU A 122 8.12 12.57 -7.81
CA GLU A 122 6.92 13.26 -7.31
C GLU A 122 5.98 12.29 -6.58
N SER A 123 5.88 11.07 -7.06
CA SER A 123 5.09 10.00 -6.43
C SER A 123 5.72 9.53 -5.10
N VAL A 124 7.05 9.48 -5.01
CA VAL A 124 7.79 9.12 -3.80
C VAL A 124 7.78 10.26 -2.77
N ARG A 125 7.90 11.52 -3.19
CA ARG A 125 7.89 12.71 -2.33
C ARG A 125 6.63 12.83 -1.46
N THR A 126 5.48 12.42 -1.97
CA THR A 126 4.24 12.42 -1.18
C THR A 126 4.34 11.50 0.05
N SER A 127 5.15 10.45 -0.02
CA SER A 127 5.45 9.54 1.09
C SER A 127 6.58 10.07 2.01
N GLU A 128 7.60 10.72 1.45
CA GLU A 128 8.74 11.25 2.22
C GLU A 128 8.44 12.54 3.00
N SER A 129 7.38 13.28 2.62
CA SER A 129 7.01 14.53 3.30
C SER A 129 6.66 14.34 4.78
N ILE A 130 6.17 13.17 5.17
CA ILE A 130 5.85 12.83 6.56
C ILE A 130 7.13 12.51 7.33
N LYS A 131 8.04 11.73 6.73
CA LYS A 131 9.32 11.37 7.35
C LYS A 131 10.20 12.56 7.68
N SER A 132 10.20 13.58 6.82
CA SER A 132 10.97 14.80 7.04
C SER A 132 10.46 15.62 8.23
N ARG A 133 9.22 15.39 8.68
CA ARG A 133 8.61 16.07 9.83
C ARG A 133 8.76 15.31 11.15
N MET A 134 9.13 14.01 11.10
CA MET A 134 9.39 13.24 12.31
C MET A 134 10.59 13.79 13.06
N PRO A 135 10.49 14.02 14.38
CA PRO A 135 11.62 14.47 15.18
C PRO A 135 12.72 13.40 15.16
N LYS A 136 13.94 13.83 14.92
CA LYS A 136 15.13 12.93 14.92
C LYS A 136 15.55 12.54 16.32
N THR A 137 15.32 13.43 17.28
CA THR A 137 15.60 13.24 18.70
C THR A 137 14.35 13.53 19.53
N LEU A 138 14.25 12.92 20.68
CA LEU A 138 13.20 13.10 21.67
C LEU A 138 13.79 13.33 23.04
N ILE A 139 13.15 14.17 23.82
CA ILE A 139 13.43 14.28 25.23
C ILE A 139 12.48 13.33 25.96
N VAL A 140 13.05 12.28 26.54
CA VAL A 140 12.32 11.29 27.32
C VAL A 140 12.68 11.43 28.79
N LYS A 141 11.71 11.13 29.65
CA LYS A 141 11.90 11.11 31.09
C LYS A 141 12.18 9.68 31.53
N ARG A 142 13.42 9.40 31.98
CA ARG A 142 13.83 8.10 32.55
C ARG A 142 14.32 8.31 33.97
N SER A 143 13.80 7.55 34.91
CA SER A 143 14.19 7.63 36.33
C SER A 143 14.13 9.05 36.94
N GLY A 144 13.21 9.89 36.40
CA GLY A 144 13.04 11.28 36.88
C GLY A 144 13.89 12.33 36.19
N GLU A 145 14.84 11.95 35.31
CA GLU A 145 15.70 12.85 34.53
C GLU A 145 15.25 12.96 33.08
N ASN A 146 15.38 14.15 32.51
CA ASN A 146 15.12 14.38 31.08
C ASN A 146 16.37 14.08 30.28
N ILE A 147 16.31 13.09 29.39
CA ILE A 147 17.43 12.66 28.53
C ILE A 147 17.01 12.83 27.08
N GLU A 148 17.85 13.50 26.29
CA GLU A 148 17.65 13.58 24.84
C GLU A 148 18.24 12.34 24.19
N ILE A 149 17.39 11.59 23.48
CA ILE A 149 17.76 10.36 22.77
C ILE A 149 17.33 10.42 21.31
N PRO A 150 17.98 9.68 20.40
CA PRO A 150 17.46 9.47 19.06
C PRO A 150 16.09 8.80 19.12
N THR A 151 15.13 9.26 18.32
CA THR A 151 13.74 8.72 18.31
C THR A 151 13.69 7.21 18.10
N LYS A 152 14.65 6.67 17.32
CA LYS A 152 14.76 5.22 17.07
C LYS A 152 15.15 4.38 18.30
N ASP A 153 15.73 5.03 19.32
CA ASP A 153 16.24 4.36 20.53
C ASP A 153 15.26 4.47 21.72
N VAL A 154 14.03 4.92 21.45
CA VAL A 154 12.93 4.97 22.42
C VAL A 154 12.56 3.56 22.87
N GLN A 155 12.32 3.40 24.16
CA GLN A 155 11.93 2.14 24.79
C GLN A 155 10.48 2.21 25.32
N ILE A 156 9.88 1.06 25.51
CA ILE A 156 8.57 0.96 26.17
C ILE A 156 8.71 1.50 27.60
N GLU A 157 7.67 2.20 28.10
CA GLU A 157 7.62 2.91 29.38
C GLU A 157 8.40 4.24 29.41
N ASP A 158 9.12 4.64 28.35
CA ASP A 158 9.63 5.99 28.25
C ASP A 158 8.46 7.00 28.20
N VAL A 159 8.61 8.13 28.87
CA VAL A 159 7.63 9.22 28.84
C VAL A 159 8.21 10.39 28.06
N PHE A 160 7.49 10.88 27.07
CA PHE A 160 7.87 12.05 26.29
C PHE A 160 6.76 13.09 26.21
N THR A 161 7.13 14.35 25.99
CA THR A 161 6.18 15.45 25.85
C THR A 161 6.04 15.84 24.38
N VAL A 162 4.77 16.03 23.93
CA VAL A 162 4.43 16.51 22.59
C VAL A 162 3.73 17.86 22.72
N LEU A 163 4.32 18.89 22.15
CA LEU A 163 3.77 20.24 22.12
C LEU A 163 2.79 20.44 20.96
N ALA A 164 1.96 21.46 21.03
CA ALA A 164 1.06 21.85 19.95
C ALA A 164 1.83 22.05 18.61
N GLY A 165 1.30 21.49 17.53
CA GLY A 165 1.90 21.49 16.20
C GLY A 165 3.00 20.44 15.98
N GLN A 166 3.39 19.67 17.00
CA GLN A 166 4.37 18.60 16.87
C GLN A 166 3.73 17.28 16.46
N LEU A 167 4.51 16.48 15.74
CA LEU A 167 4.18 15.09 15.43
C LEU A 167 4.45 14.19 16.63
N ILE A 168 3.51 13.30 16.93
CA ILE A 168 3.68 12.21 17.90
C ILE A 168 4.62 11.17 17.24
N PRO A 169 5.76 10.86 17.86
CA PRO A 169 6.81 10.08 17.21
C PRO A 169 6.59 8.57 17.23
N VAL A 170 5.92 8.05 18.27
CA VAL A 170 5.66 6.62 18.47
C VAL A 170 4.29 6.42 19.12
N ASP A 171 3.75 5.22 19.02
CA ASP A 171 2.47 4.86 19.62
C ASP A 171 2.60 4.85 21.15
N GLY A 172 1.61 5.39 21.83
CA GLY A 172 1.61 5.50 23.27
C GLY A 172 0.23 5.76 23.87
N GLU A 173 0.22 6.01 25.17
CA GLU A 173 -0.95 6.33 25.95
C GLU A 173 -0.76 7.68 26.67
N VAL A 174 -1.78 8.52 26.65
CA VAL A 174 -1.75 9.83 27.30
C VAL A 174 -1.78 9.63 28.81
N ILE A 175 -0.71 10.03 29.51
CA ILE A 175 -0.64 9.98 30.96
C ILE A 175 -0.95 11.34 31.61
N ARG A 176 -0.85 12.43 30.82
CA ARG A 176 -1.17 13.78 31.30
C ARG A 176 -1.49 14.72 30.14
N GLY A 177 -2.49 15.58 30.35
CA GLY A 177 -2.93 16.57 29.36
C GLY A 177 -4.20 16.14 28.64
N GLU A 178 -4.80 17.10 27.96
CA GLU A 178 -5.94 16.92 27.06
C GLU A 178 -5.70 17.73 25.79
N THR A 179 -6.09 17.22 24.65
CA THR A 179 -5.90 17.88 23.37
C THR A 179 -6.83 17.33 22.29
N THR A 180 -6.75 17.93 21.11
CA THR A 180 -7.22 17.32 19.85
C THR A 180 -6.03 16.92 18.98
N VAL A 181 -6.09 15.73 18.43
CA VAL A 181 -5.03 15.14 17.60
C VAL A 181 -5.54 14.98 16.17
N ASP A 182 -4.76 15.47 15.22
CA ASP A 182 -5.00 15.25 13.79
C ASP A 182 -4.31 13.95 13.35
N GLU A 183 -5.12 12.93 13.11
CA GLU A 183 -4.68 11.64 12.58
C GLU A 183 -4.79 11.54 11.05
N SER A 184 -5.10 12.65 10.36
CA SER A 184 -5.37 12.68 8.91
C SER A 184 -4.23 12.16 8.05
N LEU A 185 -2.99 12.30 8.49
CA LEU A 185 -1.80 11.78 7.81
C LEU A 185 -1.78 10.25 7.75
N LEU A 186 -2.41 9.59 8.74
CA LEU A 186 -2.49 8.14 8.87
C LEU A 186 -3.83 7.61 8.39
N THR A 187 -4.91 8.20 8.90
CA THR A 187 -6.28 7.76 8.64
C THR A 187 -6.92 8.41 7.42
N GLY A 188 -6.41 9.59 7.01
CA GLY A 188 -7.00 10.42 5.96
C GLY A 188 -8.29 11.13 6.39
N GLU A 189 -8.67 11.08 7.68
CA GLU A 189 -9.81 11.82 8.23
C GLU A 189 -9.36 13.19 8.67
N SER A 190 -10.04 14.22 8.16
CA SER A 190 -9.71 15.61 8.48
C SER A 190 -10.34 16.11 9.79
N ILE A 191 -11.12 15.28 10.47
CA ILE A 191 -11.76 15.66 11.73
C ILE A 191 -10.80 15.32 12.86
N PRO A 192 -10.30 16.31 13.62
CA PRO A 192 -9.45 16.06 14.76
C PRO A 192 -10.19 15.29 15.86
N LEU A 193 -9.50 14.35 16.49
CA LEU A 193 -10.03 13.50 17.54
C LEU A 193 -9.63 14.05 18.93
N PRO A 194 -10.56 14.23 19.87
CA PRO A 194 -10.21 14.58 21.25
C PRO A 194 -9.45 13.41 21.90
N LYS A 195 -8.44 13.74 22.70
CA LYS A 195 -7.62 12.79 23.47
C LYS A 195 -7.49 13.29 24.90
N ASN A 196 -7.86 12.43 25.83
CA ASN A 196 -7.81 12.65 27.26
C ASN A 196 -6.80 11.69 27.90
N MET A 197 -6.59 11.83 29.20
CA MET A 197 -5.77 10.90 29.98
C MET A 197 -6.33 9.46 29.87
N GLY A 198 -5.46 8.49 29.57
CA GLY A 198 -5.81 7.10 29.32
C GLY A 198 -6.09 6.77 27.84
N ASP A 199 -6.22 7.77 26.96
CA ASP A 199 -6.46 7.53 25.55
C ASP A 199 -5.18 7.15 24.81
N LYS A 200 -5.33 6.27 23.82
CA LYS A 200 -4.23 5.88 22.92
C LYS A 200 -3.99 6.94 21.85
N VAL A 201 -2.71 7.21 21.61
CA VAL A 201 -2.24 8.08 20.52
C VAL A 201 -1.32 7.30 19.57
N VAL A 202 -1.42 7.62 18.30
CA VAL A 202 -0.73 6.90 17.23
C VAL A 202 0.45 7.73 16.71
N GLY A 203 1.61 7.09 16.58
CA GLY A 203 2.79 7.72 15.99
C GLY A 203 2.53 8.19 14.56
N GLY A 204 2.92 9.43 14.22
CA GLY A 204 2.62 10.07 12.94
C GLY A 204 1.41 11.03 12.97
N SER A 205 0.65 11.07 14.06
CA SER A 205 -0.41 12.06 14.29
C SER A 205 0.15 13.40 14.74
N ILE A 206 -0.59 14.48 14.53
CA ILE A 206 -0.19 15.84 14.94
C ILE A 206 -1.00 16.27 16.16
N ASN A 207 -0.31 16.67 17.23
CA ASN A 207 -0.95 17.34 18.34
C ASN A 207 -1.35 18.77 17.94
N LEU A 208 -2.64 19.12 18.01
CA LEU A 208 -3.11 20.42 17.53
C LEU A 208 -3.14 21.49 18.62
N GLN A 209 -3.36 21.11 19.89
CA GLN A 209 -3.55 22.06 21.00
C GLN A 209 -2.82 21.55 22.25
N GLY A 210 -2.44 22.49 23.13
CA GLY A 210 -1.87 22.15 24.43
C GLY A 210 -0.59 21.31 24.36
N SER A 211 -0.31 20.60 25.44
CA SER A 211 0.82 19.68 25.56
C SER A 211 0.34 18.34 26.12
N LEU A 212 0.84 17.25 25.56
CA LEU A 212 0.59 15.89 26.05
C LEU A 212 1.87 15.30 26.64
N GLU A 213 1.75 14.62 27.76
CA GLU A 213 2.74 13.63 28.20
C GLU A 213 2.23 12.25 27.80
N VAL A 214 3.06 11.55 27.03
CA VAL A 214 2.71 10.25 26.44
C VAL A 214 3.70 9.21 26.93
N GLU A 215 3.18 8.10 27.45
CA GLU A 215 3.95 6.92 27.78
C GLU A 215 4.04 5.99 26.58
N VAL A 216 5.24 5.58 26.21
CA VAL A 216 5.50 4.69 25.08
C VAL A 216 4.93 3.29 25.36
N LYS A 217 4.02 2.83 24.53
CA LYS A 217 3.47 1.47 24.62
C LYS A 217 4.06 0.52 23.57
N GLU A 218 4.65 1.06 22.48
CA GLU A 218 5.25 0.27 21.42
C GLU A 218 6.62 0.80 21.03
N SER A 219 7.55 -0.10 20.69
CA SER A 219 8.88 0.29 20.22
C SER A 219 8.81 1.08 18.91
N TYR A 220 9.77 1.96 18.66
CA TYR A 220 9.84 2.74 17.41
C TYR A 220 9.64 1.91 16.15
N GLN A 221 10.26 0.72 16.06
CA GLN A 221 10.17 -0.17 14.90
C GLN A 221 8.78 -0.78 14.70
N LYS A 222 8.02 -0.94 15.78
CA LYS A 222 6.67 -1.50 15.78
C LYS A 222 5.58 -0.45 15.80
N SER A 223 5.92 0.84 15.86
CA SER A 223 4.91 1.90 15.81
C SER A 223 4.15 1.85 14.49
N THR A 224 2.87 2.17 14.56
CA THR A 224 1.95 2.16 13.40
C THR A 224 2.51 2.94 12.22
N TYR A 225 3.11 4.11 12.48
CA TYR A 225 3.77 4.90 11.45
C TYR A 225 4.88 4.14 10.72
N ASN A 226 5.78 3.48 11.46
CA ASN A 226 6.91 2.77 10.84
C ASN A 226 6.45 1.50 10.10
N ILE A 227 5.42 0.81 10.59
CA ILE A 227 4.81 -0.31 9.87
C ILE A 227 4.26 0.17 8.52
N ILE A 228 3.51 1.27 8.51
CA ILE A 228 2.96 1.86 7.29
C ILE A 228 4.07 2.28 6.33
N GLU A 229 5.12 2.96 6.83
CA GLU A 229 6.27 3.38 5.99
C GLU A 229 7.00 2.18 5.40
N ASP A 230 7.24 1.15 6.19
CA ASP A 230 7.94 -0.06 5.72
C ASP A 230 7.13 -0.83 4.67
N LEU A 231 5.81 -0.91 4.85
CA LEU A 231 4.91 -1.50 3.85
C LEU A 231 4.95 -0.72 2.53
N ILE A 232 4.90 0.61 2.59
CA ILE A 232 4.99 1.44 1.38
C ILE A 232 6.35 1.25 0.70
N ARG A 233 7.44 1.25 1.45
CA ARG A 233 8.79 1.06 0.92
C ARG A 233 8.99 -0.33 0.31
N LYS A 234 8.49 -1.39 0.94
CA LYS A 234 8.52 -2.76 0.40
C LYS A 234 7.72 -2.87 -0.89
N ALA A 235 6.52 -2.27 -0.93
CA ALA A 235 5.71 -2.24 -2.14
C ALA A 235 6.44 -1.54 -3.30
N GLN A 236 7.12 -0.45 -3.03
CA GLN A 236 7.89 0.30 -4.05
C GLN A 236 9.17 -0.43 -4.50
N GLY A 237 9.79 -1.23 -3.63
CA GLY A 237 11.04 -1.94 -3.90
C GLY A 237 10.89 -3.24 -4.69
N THR A 238 9.69 -3.80 -4.79
CA THR A 238 9.44 -5.06 -5.52
C THR A 238 9.04 -4.81 -6.96
N LYS A 239 9.77 -5.43 -7.91
CA LYS A 239 9.35 -5.42 -9.32
C LYS A 239 8.14 -6.35 -9.51
N PRO A 240 6.99 -5.83 -9.93
CA PRO A 240 5.80 -6.64 -10.18
C PRO A 240 6.02 -7.69 -11.28
N GLU A 241 5.29 -8.81 -11.21
CA GLU A 241 5.40 -9.91 -12.19
C GLU A 241 5.13 -9.45 -13.63
N ILE A 242 4.19 -8.51 -13.81
CA ILE A 242 3.93 -7.92 -15.12
C ILE A 242 5.16 -7.18 -15.66
N GLN A 243 5.91 -6.50 -14.81
CA GLN A 243 7.14 -5.83 -15.23
C GLN A 243 8.23 -6.83 -15.59
N LYS A 244 8.35 -7.93 -14.84
CA LYS A 244 9.26 -9.04 -15.20
C LYS A 244 8.89 -9.68 -16.54
N SER A 245 7.60 -9.82 -16.81
CA SER A 245 7.09 -10.34 -18.09
C SER A 245 7.39 -9.39 -19.25
N LEU A 246 7.28 -8.08 -19.02
CA LEU A 246 7.66 -7.05 -20.00
C LEU A 246 9.16 -7.04 -20.26
N ASP A 247 9.99 -7.18 -19.22
CA ASP A 247 11.44 -7.31 -19.38
C ASP A 247 11.79 -8.50 -20.30
N LYS A 248 11.12 -9.65 -20.12
CA LYS A 248 11.28 -10.82 -21.00
C LYS A 248 10.86 -10.53 -22.46
N ILE A 249 9.71 -9.87 -22.65
CA ILE A 249 9.26 -9.49 -23.99
C ILE A 249 10.30 -8.59 -24.67
N THR A 250 10.85 -7.64 -23.94
CA THR A 250 11.88 -6.72 -24.44
C THR A 250 13.15 -7.46 -24.85
N GLN A 251 13.55 -8.52 -24.12
CA GLN A 251 14.70 -9.37 -24.48
C GLN A 251 14.57 -10.05 -25.85
N PHE A 252 13.36 -10.37 -26.29
CA PHE A 252 13.11 -10.91 -27.64
C PHE A 252 12.89 -9.82 -28.68
N PHE A 253 12.23 -8.74 -28.27
CA PHE A 253 11.90 -7.62 -29.15
C PHE A 253 13.15 -6.91 -29.69
N VAL A 254 14.13 -6.61 -28.84
CA VAL A 254 15.35 -5.89 -29.24
C VAL A 254 16.17 -6.65 -30.29
N PRO A 255 16.52 -7.94 -30.14
CA PRO A 255 17.17 -8.71 -31.16
C PRO A 255 16.38 -8.79 -32.49
N THR A 256 15.04 -8.88 -32.41
CA THR A 256 14.17 -8.88 -33.59
C THR A 256 14.26 -7.56 -34.35
N VAL A 257 14.23 -6.43 -33.63
CA VAL A 257 14.41 -5.11 -34.24
C VAL A 257 15.80 -4.95 -34.88
N LEU A 258 16.86 -5.43 -34.23
CA LEU A 258 18.20 -5.44 -34.79
C LEU A 258 18.26 -6.25 -36.09
N LEU A 259 17.61 -7.42 -36.14
CA LEU A 259 17.51 -8.23 -37.33
C LEU A 259 16.75 -7.50 -38.44
N ILE A 260 15.61 -6.88 -38.14
CA ILE A 260 14.82 -6.10 -39.11
C ILE A 260 15.66 -4.93 -39.63
N SER A 261 16.31 -4.17 -38.78
CA SER A 261 17.18 -3.05 -39.16
C SER A 261 18.31 -3.49 -40.07
N PHE A 262 18.99 -4.59 -39.74
CA PHE A 262 20.05 -5.15 -40.56
C PHE A 262 19.52 -5.68 -41.91
N SER A 263 18.38 -6.36 -41.90
CA SER A 263 17.72 -6.84 -43.13
C SER A 263 17.26 -5.67 -44.02
N THR A 264 16.76 -4.58 -43.41
CA THR A 264 16.42 -3.36 -44.15
C THR A 264 17.63 -2.76 -44.83
N PHE A 265 18.79 -2.70 -44.14
CA PHE A 265 20.03 -2.25 -44.72
C PHE A 265 20.43 -3.12 -45.95
N LEU A 266 20.46 -4.46 -45.80
CA LEU A 266 20.82 -5.37 -46.89
C LEU A 266 19.87 -5.25 -48.08
N TYR A 267 18.57 -5.20 -47.82
CA TYR A 267 17.55 -5.06 -48.87
C TYR A 267 17.68 -3.74 -49.63
N LYS A 268 17.82 -2.63 -48.94
CA LYS A 268 17.97 -1.29 -49.56
C LYS A 268 19.28 -1.20 -50.37
N TYR A 269 20.38 -1.70 -49.81
CA TYR A 269 21.69 -1.58 -50.44
C TYR A 269 21.90 -2.57 -51.62
N PHE A 270 21.56 -3.88 -51.45
CA PHE A 270 21.86 -4.91 -52.45
C PHE A 270 20.72 -5.17 -53.42
N ILE A 271 19.46 -4.91 -53.08
CA ILE A 271 18.31 -5.24 -53.93
C ILE A 271 17.72 -3.99 -54.56
N GLN A 272 17.61 -2.88 -53.84
CA GLN A 272 17.11 -1.60 -54.37
C GLN A 272 18.23 -0.73 -54.97
N ASP A 273 19.49 -1.12 -54.85
CA ASP A 273 20.66 -0.38 -55.37
C ASP A 273 20.75 1.07 -54.82
N ILE A 274 20.25 1.28 -53.60
CA ILE A 274 20.27 2.58 -52.92
C ILE A 274 21.68 2.85 -52.41
N VAL A 275 22.10 4.11 -52.48
CA VAL A 275 23.39 4.57 -51.98
C VAL A 275 23.59 4.16 -50.50
N LEU A 276 24.79 3.70 -50.16
CA LEU A 276 25.17 3.17 -48.85
C LEU A 276 24.60 4.03 -47.69
N ILE A 277 24.70 5.35 -47.80
CA ILE A 277 24.27 6.28 -46.77
C ILE A 277 22.76 6.30 -46.55
N GLU A 278 21.97 6.25 -47.64
CA GLU A 278 20.52 6.18 -47.51
C GLU A 278 20.06 4.83 -46.97
N ALA A 279 20.70 3.76 -47.35
CA ALA A 279 20.45 2.44 -46.78
C ALA A 279 20.74 2.43 -45.27
N LEU A 280 21.82 3.08 -44.81
CA LEU A 280 22.14 3.24 -43.39
C LEU A 280 21.16 4.14 -42.67
N LYS A 281 20.67 5.26 -43.27
CA LYS A 281 19.62 6.13 -42.72
C LYS A 281 18.37 5.31 -42.40
N ASN A 282 17.88 4.54 -43.37
CA ASN A 282 16.68 3.73 -43.17
C ASN A 282 16.87 2.68 -42.07
N SER A 283 18.02 2.03 -42.02
CA SER A 283 18.37 1.06 -40.98
C SER A 283 18.39 1.70 -39.59
N ILE A 284 18.99 2.88 -39.45
CA ILE A 284 19.03 3.63 -38.20
C ILE A 284 17.62 4.10 -37.82
N ALA A 285 16.80 4.55 -38.78
CA ALA A 285 15.42 4.96 -38.55
C ALA A 285 14.60 3.84 -37.92
N VAL A 286 14.78 2.58 -38.39
CA VAL A 286 14.15 1.39 -37.79
C VAL A 286 14.56 1.24 -36.33
N LEU A 287 15.86 1.37 -36.00
CA LEU A 287 16.34 1.27 -34.61
C LEU A 287 15.72 2.33 -33.69
N VAL A 288 15.61 3.55 -34.18
CA VAL A 288 15.09 4.69 -33.40
C VAL A 288 13.59 4.59 -33.18
N ILE A 289 12.84 4.32 -34.25
CA ILE A 289 11.37 4.23 -34.21
C ILE A 289 10.91 3.03 -33.39
N ALA A 290 11.64 1.94 -33.42
CA ALA A 290 11.32 0.74 -32.66
C ALA A 290 11.64 0.85 -31.15
N CYS A 291 12.07 2.01 -30.64
CA CYS A 291 12.31 2.16 -29.20
C CYS A 291 11.05 1.86 -28.40
N PRO A 292 11.03 0.87 -27.50
CA PRO A 292 9.89 0.58 -26.65
C PRO A 292 9.84 1.47 -25.41
N CYS A 293 10.17 2.76 -25.54
CA CYS A 293 10.34 3.69 -24.41
C CYS A 293 9.06 3.81 -23.57
N ALA A 294 7.89 3.83 -24.20
CA ALA A 294 6.60 3.87 -23.53
C ALA A 294 6.30 2.60 -22.72
N LEU A 295 6.87 1.45 -23.13
CA LEU A 295 6.66 0.16 -22.47
C LEU A 295 7.25 0.14 -21.05
N GLY A 296 8.45 0.69 -20.89
CA GLY A 296 9.14 0.77 -19.59
C GLY A 296 8.41 1.63 -18.57
N LEU A 297 7.70 2.68 -19.04
CA LEU A 297 6.97 3.64 -18.21
C LEU A 297 5.53 3.23 -17.89
N ALA A 298 4.93 2.43 -18.75
CA ALA A 298 3.51 2.10 -18.71
C ALA A 298 3.06 1.54 -17.35
N THR A 299 3.86 0.63 -16.78
CA THR A 299 3.53 -0.05 -15.52
C THR A 299 3.89 0.78 -14.29
N PRO A 300 5.13 1.29 -14.11
CA PRO A 300 5.51 2.05 -12.93
C PRO A 300 4.59 3.24 -12.64
N ILE A 301 4.25 4.04 -13.66
CA ILE A 301 3.38 5.21 -13.49
C ILE A 301 2.01 4.83 -12.93
N VAL A 302 1.39 3.76 -13.47
CA VAL A 302 0.08 3.30 -12.98
C VAL A 302 0.20 2.80 -11.55
N LEU A 303 1.25 2.05 -11.22
CA LEU A 303 1.46 1.50 -9.88
C LEU A 303 1.67 2.60 -8.85
N PHE A 304 2.52 3.60 -9.14
CA PHE A 304 2.72 4.74 -8.25
C PHE A 304 1.44 5.53 -8.01
N LYS A 305 0.70 5.82 -9.08
CA LYS A 305 -0.59 6.51 -8.97
C LYS A 305 -1.61 5.69 -8.18
N THR A 306 -1.55 4.37 -8.30
CA THR A 306 -2.39 3.45 -7.54
C THR A 306 -1.99 3.43 -6.07
N ALA A 307 -0.70 3.41 -5.74
CA ALA A 307 -0.22 3.48 -4.36
C ALA A 307 -0.67 4.77 -3.64
N THR A 308 -0.53 5.92 -4.30
CA THR A 308 -1.00 7.19 -3.76
C THR A 308 -2.51 7.17 -3.54
N LYS A 309 -3.27 6.66 -4.52
CA LYS A 309 -4.73 6.60 -4.43
C LYS A 309 -5.21 5.60 -3.39
N SER A 310 -4.54 4.46 -3.21
CA SER A 310 -4.89 3.46 -2.20
C SER A 310 -4.76 4.04 -0.79
N LYS A 311 -3.67 4.77 -0.50
CA LYS A 311 -3.47 5.46 0.77
C LYS A 311 -4.61 6.43 1.07
N ILE A 312 -4.98 7.30 0.12
CA ILE A 312 -6.10 8.24 0.27
C ILE A 312 -7.43 7.50 0.45
N SER A 313 -7.58 6.33 -0.17
CA SER A 313 -8.81 5.52 -0.11
C SER A 313 -8.91 4.65 1.14
N GLY A 314 -7.91 4.66 2.02
CA GLY A 314 -7.94 3.99 3.32
C GLY A 314 -7.31 2.61 3.36
N PHE A 315 -6.44 2.24 2.41
CA PHE A 315 -5.76 0.95 2.41
C PHE A 315 -4.38 0.99 1.76
N LEU A 316 -3.53 0.03 2.12
CA LEU A 316 -2.15 -0.10 1.65
C LEU A 316 -1.89 -1.49 1.11
N PHE A 317 -1.13 -1.58 0.03
CA PHE A 317 -0.61 -2.83 -0.51
C PHE A 317 0.82 -3.07 -0.02
N LYS A 318 1.10 -4.28 0.44
CA LYS A 318 2.46 -4.72 0.77
C LYS A 318 3.29 -4.99 -0.50
N ASN A 319 2.63 -5.43 -1.56
CA ASN A 319 3.22 -5.74 -2.86
C ASN A 319 2.22 -5.41 -3.98
N PHE A 320 2.71 -4.85 -5.08
CA PHE A 320 1.86 -4.52 -6.22
C PHE A 320 1.39 -5.73 -7.05
N ASP A 321 2.01 -6.92 -6.89
CA ASP A 321 1.49 -8.15 -7.51
C ASP A 321 0.08 -8.49 -7.03
N ILE A 322 -0.19 -8.15 -5.76
CA ILE A 322 -1.51 -8.33 -5.14
C ILE A 322 -2.58 -7.53 -5.86
N LEU A 323 -2.24 -6.33 -6.34
CA LEU A 323 -3.15 -5.50 -7.12
C LEU A 323 -3.67 -6.22 -8.37
N GLN A 324 -2.83 -7.04 -9.01
CA GLN A 324 -3.21 -7.78 -10.20
C GLN A 324 -4.06 -9.01 -9.87
N LYS A 325 -3.72 -9.71 -8.78
CA LYS A 325 -4.43 -10.90 -8.32
C LYS A 325 -5.80 -10.56 -7.73
N PHE A 326 -5.88 -9.52 -6.91
CA PHE A 326 -7.08 -9.18 -6.14
C PHE A 326 -8.34 -9.03 -6.99
N GLY A 327 -8.22 -8.43 -8.18
CA GLY A 327 -9.36 -8.23 -9.09
C GLY A 327 -9.96 -9.52 -9.65
N ASP A 328 -9.16 -10.57 -9.75
CA ASP A 328 -9.52 -11.84 -10.41
C ASP A 328 -10.00 -12.91 -9.41
N ILE A 329 -9.71 -12.74 -8.12
CA ILE A 329 -10.09 -13.72 -7.08
C ILE A 329 -11.61 -13.73 -6.91
N ASN A 330 -12.20 -14.92 -6.86
CA ASN A 330 -13.65 -15.11 -6.79
C ASN A 330 -14.15 -15.59 -5.43
N THR A 331 -13.30 -16.15 -4.57
CA THR A 331 -13.68 -16.68 -3.25
C THR A 331 -13.11 -15.79 -2.15
N MET A 332 -13.96 -15.33 -1.26
CA MET A 332 -13.61 -14.52 -0.09
C MET A 332 -14.00 -15.26 1.18
N ILE A 333 -13.02 -15.47 2.06
CA ILE A 333 -13.20 -16.11 3.35
C ILE A 333 -13.01 -15.05 4.43
N PHE A 334 -14.00 -14.87 5.26
CA PHE A 334 -13.97 -13.95 6.38
C PHE A 334 -13.86 -14.71 7.70
N ASP A 335 -12.95 -14.27 8.58
CA ASP A 335 -13.11 -14.57 9.99
C ASP A 335 -14.31 -13.79 10.54
N LYS A 336 -15.03 -14.37 11.52
CA LYS A 336 -16.18 -13.69 12.13
C LYS A 336 -15.73 -12.73 13.22
N THR A 337 -15.03 -13.26 14.21
CA THR A 337 -14.74 -12.56 15.48
C THR A 337 -13.70 -11.49 15.31
N GLY A 338 -14.01 -10.23 15.66
CA GLY A 338 -13.11 -9.10 15.47
C GLY A 338 -12.96 -8.61 14.03
N THR A 339 -13.56 -9.30 13.06
CA THR A 339 -13.55 -8.94 11.64
C THR A 339 -14.94 -8.54 11.16
N LEU A 340 -15.85 -9.49 11.04
CA LEU A 340 -17.25 -9.22 10.70
C LEU A 340 -18.06 -8.71 11.89
N SER A 341 -17.63 -8.99 13.12
CA SER A 341 -18.20 -8.49 14.35
C SER A 341 -17.24 -7.52 15.04
N SER A 342 -17.80 -6.55 15.76
CA SER A 342 -17.03 -5.49 16.42
C SER A 342 -16.39 -5.92 17.75
N GLY A 343 -16.79 -7.09 18.28
CA GLY A 343 -16.49 -7.49 19.67
C GLY A 343 -17.25 -6.69 20.72
N ILE A 344 -18.13 -5.76 20.29
CA ILE A 344 -19.02 -5.02 21.15
C ILE A 344 -20.33 -5.79 21.28
N PHE A 345 -20.80 -5.97 22.50
CA PHE A 345 -22.03 -6.68 22.76
C PHE A 345 -23.13 -5.69 23.14
N ARG A 346 -24.34 -5.92 22.62
CA ARG A 346 -25.53 -5.20 23.06
C ARG A 346 -26.42 -6.14 23.85
N ILE A 347 -27.08 -5.60 24.87
CA ILE A 347 -28.15 -6.31 25.56
C ILE A 347 -29.35 -6.36 24.60
N SER A 348 -29.68 -7.55 24.13
CA SER A 348 -30.83 -7.73 23.24
C SER A 348 -32.13 -7.97 24.02
N LYS A 349 -32.03 -8.63 25.17
CA LYS A 349 -33.17 -8.93 26.05
C LYS A 349 -32.70 -9.14 27.48
N ILE A 350 -33.50 -8.72 28.43
CA ILE A 350 -33.33 -9.04 29.86
C ILE A 350 -34.55 -9.83 30.29
N GLU A 351 -34.35 -11.03 30.86
CA GLU A 351 -35.40 -11.82 31.50
C GLU A 351 -35.35 -11.60 33.01
N MET A 352 -36.44 -11.08 33.54
CA MET A 352 -36.60 -10.74 34.93
C MET A 352 -37.50 -11.76 35.62
N PRO A 353 -37.26 -12.12 36.89
CA PRO A 353 -38.20 -12.88 37.72
C PRO A 353 -39.46 -12.07 37.99
N VAL A 354 -40.60 -12.75 38.28
CA VAL A 354 -41.91 -12.11 38.48
C VAL A 354 -41.88 -11.04 39.60
N GLU A 355 -41.07 -11.26 40.65
CA GLU A 355 -40.83 -10.31 41.74
C GLU A 355 -39.41 -9.69 41.64
N GLY A 356 -39.03 -9.26 40.41
CA GLY A 356 -37.71 -8.65 40.14
C GLY A 356 -37.63 -7.18 40.55
N ILE A 357 -36.39 -6.66 40.62
CA ILE A 357 -36.14 -5.22 40.79
C ILE A 357 -36.35 -4.48 39.47
N PRO A 358 -36.58 -3.16 39.44
CA PRO A 358 -36.68 -2.39 38.20
C PRO A 358 -35.48 -2.58 37.30
N GLU A 359 -35.67 -2.60 35.96
CA GLU A 359 -34.60 -2.84 34.98
C GLU A 359 -33.43 -1.87 35.12
N GLU A 360 -33.72 -0.61 35.42
CA GLU A 360 -32.70 0.42 35.61
C GLU A 360 -31.80 0.13 36.82
N MET A 361 -32.42 -0.25 37.96
CA MET A 361 -31.71 -0.64 39.17
C MET A 361 -30.94 -1.95 38.96
N PHE A 362 -31.51 -2.91 38.23
CA PHE A 362 -30.82 -4.13 37.86
C PHE A 362 -29.55 -3.84 37.05
N LEU A 363 -29.66 -3.00 36.00
CA LEU A 363 -28.52 -2.63 35.18
C LEU A 363 -27.48 -1.83 35.97
N GLN A 364 -27.90 -0.97 36.89
CA GLN A 364 -27.02 -0.24 37.80
C GLN A 364 -26.17 -1.19 38.65
N LEU A 365 -26.80 -2.17 39.28
CA LEU A 365 -26.13 -3.14 40.15
C LEU A 365 -25.14 -4.00 39.38
N VAL A 366 -25.57 -4.52 38.20
CA VAL A 366 -24.74 -5.38 37.34
C VAL A 366 -23.55 -4.60 36.79
N ALA A 367 -23.79 -3.39 36.27
CA ALA A 367 -22.72 -2.55 35.73
C ALA A 367 -21.71 -2.11 36.80
N SER A 368 -22.16 -1.89 38.05
CA SER A 368 -21.29 -1.55 39.17
C SER A 368 -20.30 -2.65 39.51
N VAL A 369 -20.68 -3.93 39.38
CA VAL A 369 -19.79 -5.09 39.55
C VAL A 369 -18.91 -5.29 38.32
N GLU A 370 -19.49 -5.23 37.12
CA GLU A 370 -18.77 -5.42 35.85
C GLU A 370 -17.73 -4.32 35.57
N ASN A 371 -17.84 -3.16 36.20
CA ASN A 371 -16.85 -2.08 36.09
C ASN A 371 -15.44 -2.48 36.56
N PHE A 372 -15.31 -3.55 37.32
CA PHE A 372 -14.04 -4.09 37.77
C PHE A 372 -13.46 -5.16 36.86
N SER A 373 -14.20 -5.61 35.83
CA SER A 373 -13.75 -6.59 34.85
C SER A 373 -13.28 -5.94 33.55
N GLN A 374 -12.18 -6.48 33.00
CA GLN A 374 -11.67 -6.07 31.68
C GLN A 374 -12.29 -6.87 30.52
N HIS A 375 -13.23 -7.76 30.82
CA HIS A 375 -13.86 -8.58 29.79
C HIS A 375 -14.68 -7.73 28.80
N PRO A 376 -14.65 -8.01 27.46
CA PRO A 376 -15.42 -7.21 26.47
C PRO A 376 -16.92 -7.09 26.78
N ILE A 377 -17.53 -8.16 27.29
CA ILE A 377 -18.94 -8.15 27.69
C ILE A 377 -19.17 -7.18 28.87
N ALA A 378 -18.28 -7.21 29.88
CA ALA A 378 -18.34 -6.34 31.04
C ALA A 378 -18.31 -4.86 30.63
N ARG A 379 -17.31 -4.49 29.80
CA ARG A 379 -17.19 -3.14 29.24
C ARG A 379 -18.43 -2.72 28.45
N SER A 380 -19.04 -3.64 27.70
CA SER A 380 -20.25 -3.37 26.94
C SER A 380 -21.47 -3.11 27.85
N ILE A 381 -21.58 -3.82 28.98
CA ILE A 381 -22.64 -3.60 29.96
C ILE A 381 -22.46 -2.25 30.66
N VAL A 382 -21.24 -1.93 31.09
CA VAL A 382 -20.89 -0.63 31.69
C VAL A 382 -21.20 0.51 30.74
N TYR A 383 -20.76 0.41 29.47
CA TYR A 383 -21.03 1.40 28.43
C TYR A 383 -22.55 1.62 28.22
N GLN A 384 -23.35 0.55 28.23
CA GLN A 384 -24.80 0.69 28.08
C GLN A 384 -25.46 1.36 29.30
N ALA A 385 -24.92 1.16 30.50
CA ALA A 385 -25.36 1.91 31.69
C ALA A 385 -25.00 3.39 31.57
N GLU A 386 -23.80 3.73 31.12
CA GLU A 386 -23.36 5.11 30.86
C GLU A 386 -24.25 5.82 29.83
N VAL A 387 -24.53 5.15 28.67
CA VAL A 387 -25.42 5.72 27.63
C VAL A 387 -26.82 6.00 28.12
N ARG A 388 -27.30 5.23 29.13
CA ARG A 388 -28.59 5.46 29.79
C ARG A 388 -28.49 6.45 30.97
N GLU A 389 -27.34 7.10 31.16
CA GLU A 389 -27.06 8.04 32.23
C GLU A 389 -27.23 7.43 33.64
N ILE A 390 -27.01 6.12 33.77
CA ILE A 390 -27.12 5.40 35.07
C ILE A 390 -25.81 5.58 35.83
N THR A 391 -25.87 6.20 36.98
CA THR A 391 -24.70 6.39 37.86
C THR A 391 -24.34 5.09 38.56
N LEU A 392 -23.08 4.65 38.43
CA LEU A 392 -22.58 3.43 39.04
C LEU A 392 -22.45 3.60 40.56
N LEU A 393 -22.71 2.52 41.28
CA LEU A 393 -22.62 2.45 42.75
C LEU A 393 -21.25 1.88 43.16
N SER A 394 -20.88 2.07 44.44
CA SER A 394 -19.66 1.48 44.98
C SER A 394 -19.86 -0.03 45.20
N ALA A 395 -19.04 -0.85 44.58
CA ALA A 395 -19.02 -2.29 44.77
C ALA A 395 -17.86 -2.70 45.71
N GLN A 396 -18.10 -3.71 46.54
CA GLN A 396 -17.17 -4.26 47.52
C GLN A 396 -17.03 -5.77 47.32
N ASP A 397 -15.99 -6.37 47.93
CA ASP A 397 -15.73 -7.83 47.91
C ASP A 397 -15.73 -8.45 46.52
N ILE A 398 -15.15 -7.74 45.55
CA ILE A 398 -15.08 -8.17 44.15
C ILE A 398 -14.17 -9.38 44.04
N LYS A 399 -14.67 -10.44 43.38
CA LYS A 399 -13.91 -11.63 43.00
C LYS A 399 -14.21 -11.97 41.55
N GLU A 400 -13.17 -11.96 40.74
CA GLU A 400 -13.24 -12.40 39.34
C GLU A 400 -12.53 -13.72 39.18
N GLU A 401 -13.21 -14.72 38.59
CA GLU A 401 -12.65 -16.03 38.26
C GLU A 401 -12.68 -16.22 36.74
N SER A 402 -11.48 -16.32 36.16
CA SER A 402 -11.33 -16.40 34.71
C SER A 402 -12.10 -17.59 34.12
N GLY A 403 -12.96 -17.34 33.13
CA GLY A 403 -13.78 -18.35 32.47
C GLY A 403 -15.06 -18.75 33.23
N VAL A 404 -15.26 -18.28 34.44
CA VAL A 404 -16.44 -18.55 35.28
C VAL A 404 -17.33 -17.31 35.36
N GLY A 405 -16.78 -16.17 35.83
CA GLY A 405 -17.56 -14.94 35.99
C GLY A 405 -16.98 -14.02 37.05
N ILE A 406 -17.78 -13.04 37.46
CA ILE A 406 -17.46 -12.05 38.50
C ILE A 406 -18.55 -12.00 39.56
N GLU A 407 -18.17 -11.77 40.80
CA GLU A 407 -19.11 -11.56 41.90
C GLU A 407 -18.67 -10.37 42.78
N GLY A 408 -19.63 -9.74 43.44
CA GLY A 408 -19.37 -8.62 44.32
C GLY A 408 -20.61 -8.24 45.12
N VAL A 409 -20.46 -7.29 46.05
CA VAL A 409 -21.51 -6.77 46.90
C VAL A 409 -21.73 -5.28 46.58
N VAL A 410 -22.98 -4.91 46.26
CA VAL A 410 -23.40 -3.52 45.98
C VAL A 410 -24.59 -3.22 46.85
N GLU A 411 -24.52 -2.18 47.66
CA GLU A 411 -25.58 -1.79 48.62
C GLU A 411 -26.08 -2.95 49.53
N GLY A 412 -25.17 -3.85 49.93
CA GLY A 412 -25.49 -5.00 50.76
C GLY A 412 -26.10 -6.18 50.03
N GLN A 413 -26.35 -6.08 48.72
CA GLN A 413 -26.84 -7.18 47.86
C GLN A 413 -25.67 -7.94 47.25
N HIS A 414 -25.72 -9.27 47.33
CA HIS A 414 -24.71 -10.12 46.70
C HIS A 414 -25.06 -10.40 45.24
N ILE A 415 -24.20 -9.97 44.34
CA ILE A 415 -24.39 -10.07 42.90
C ILE A 415 -23.36 -11.04 42.34
N LYS A 416 -23.84 -12.05 41.64
CA LYS A 416 -23.00 -13.04 40.95
C LYS A 416 -23.36 -13.09 39.50
N ILE A 417 -22.37 -12.85 38.60
CA ILE A 417 -22.53 -12.79 37.18
C ILE A 417 -21.72 -13.93 36.57
N GLN A 418 -22.36 -14.83 35.84
CA GLN A 418 -21.75 -16.01 35.28
C GLN A 418 -22.25 -16.25 33.87
N LYS A 419 -21.43 -16.98 33.05
CA LYS A 419 -21.85 -17.43 31.74
C LYS A 419 -23.01 -18.42 31.87
N ASN A 420 -24.10 -18.19 31.14
CA ASN A 420 -25.20 -19.14 31.10
C ASN A 420 -24.88 -20.30 30.15
N ASN A 421 -24.52 -21.44 30.73
CA ASN A 421 -24.19 -22.65 29.97
C ASN A 421 -25.41 -23.47 29.54
N GLU A 422 -26.59 -23.18 30.10
CA GLU A 422 -27.86 -23.86 29.81
C GLU A 422 -28.53 -23.31 28.56
N SER A 423 -28.21 -22.07 28.18
CA SER A 423 -28.78 -21.43 27.00
C SER A 423 -28.00 -21.77 25.72
N LYS A 424 -28.72 -21.94 24.61
CA LYS A 424 -28.15 -22.04 23.27
C LYS A 424 -27.64 -20.67 22.74
N GLU A 425 -28.17 -19.58 23.28
CA GLU A 425 -27.80 -18.20 22.93
C GLU A 425 -26.71 -17.68 23.87
N SER A 426 -25.97 -16.65 23.41
CA SER A 426 -25.01 -15.95 24.28
C SER A 426 -25.76 -15.19 25.35
N SER A 427 -25.66 -15.65 26.59
CA SER A 427 -26.34 -15.03 27.72
C SER A 427 -25.52 -15.15 29.00
N LEU A 428 -25.78 -14.21 29.91
CA LEU A 428 -25.26 -14.22 31.27
C LEU A 428 -26.38 -14.57 32.22
N LYS A 429 -26.06 -15.40 33.22
CA LYS A 429 -26.90 -15.69 34.37
C LYS A 429 -26.44 -14.83 35.53
N ILE A 430 -27.32 -13.96 35.99
CA ILE A 430 -27.07 -13.07 37.11
C ILE A 430 -27.90 -13.52 38.29
N THR A 431 -27.27 -13.67 39.43
CA THR A 431 -27.95 -14.00 40.68
C THR A 431 -27.80 -12.82 41.63
N ILE A 432 -28.94 -12.27 42.07
CA ILE A 432 -29.02 -11.19 43.06
C ILE A 432 -29.90 -11.71 44.20
N ASP A 433 -29.34 -11.86 45.42
CA ASP A 433 -30.06 -12.34 46.60
C ASP A 433 -30.96 -13.59 46.30
N GLU A 434 -30.37 -14.61 45.67
CA GLU A 434 -31.02 -15.88 45.25
C GLU A 434 -31.99 -15.76 44.05
N LYS A 435 -32.34 -14.54 43.59
CA LYS A 435 -33.15 -14.37 42.38
C LYS A 435 -32.30 -14.42 41.12
N ILE A 436 -32.80 -15.11 40.07
CA ILE A 436 -32.08 -15.33 38.82
C ILE A 436 -32.62 -14.40 37.76
N TYR A 437 -31.69 -13.69 37.09
CA TYR A 437 -31.92 -12.82 35.94
C TYR A 437 -31.07 -13.33 34.79
N ILE A 438 -31.54 -13.14 33.55
CA ILE A 438 -30.77 -13.55 32.37
C ILE A 438 -30.66 -12.36 31.45
N ILE A 439 -29.40 -12.00 31.10
CA ILE A 439 -29.09 -11.03 30.03
C ILE A 439 -28.74 -11.80 28.76
N TYR A 440 -29.48 -11.56 27.70
CA TYR A 440 -29.14 -12.03 26.36
C TYR A 440 -28.30 -10.97 25.66
N LEU A 441 -27.21 -11.43 25.07
CA LEU A 441 -26.22 -10.58 24.44
C LEU A 441 -26.19 -10.85 22.92
N GLU A 442 -26.17 -9.79 22.15
CA GLU A 442 -26.01 -9.83 20.72
C GLU A 442 -24.74 -9.08 20.34
N GLU A 443 -23.87 -9.73 19.59
CA GLU A 443 -22.64 -9.11 19.11
C GLU A 443 -22.95 -8.18 17.94
N GLU A 444 -22.46 -6.94 18.01
CA GLU A 444 -22.69 -5.93 16.97
C GLU A 444 -21.90 -6.26 15.70
N SER A 445 -22.59 -6.22 14.54
CA SER A 445 -21.92 -6.41 13.25
C SER A 445 -21.08 -5.20 12.88
N SER A 446 -19.84 -5.44 12.46
CA SER A 446 -18.94 -4.40 11.93
C SER A 446 -19.26 -4.04 10.47
N VAL A 447 -20.19 -4.75 9.84
CA VAL A 447 -20.52 -4.61 8.43
C VAL A 447 -22.02 -4.52 8.21
N SER A 448 -22.43 -3.79 7.20
CA SER A 448 -23.82 -3.73 6.80
C SER A 448 -24.22 -4.94 5.97
N THR A 449 -25.49 -5.37 6.07
CA THR A 449 -26.06 -6.44 5.25
C THR A 449 -25.98 -6.11 3.76
N ASP A 450 -26.17 -4.84 3.39
CA ASP A 450 -26.09 -4.36 2.02
C ASP A 450 -24.67 -4.55 1.43
N PHE A 451 -23.64 -4.30 2.22
CA PHE A 451 -22.24 -4.51 1.80
C PHE A 451 -21.96 -5.98 1.46
N LEU A 452 -22.34 -6.91 2.36
CA LEU A 452 -22.14 -8.34 2.13
C LEU A 452 -23.00 -8.84 0.97
N GLY A 453 -24.22 -8.31 0.80
CA GLY A 453 -25.09 -8.58 -0.35
C GLY A 453 -24.48 -8.14 -1.67
N GLU A 454 -23.87 -6.93 -1.73
CA GLU A 454 -23.15 -6.45 -2.92
C GLU A 454 -21.95 -7.34 -3.25
N LEU A 455 -21.19 -7.78 -2.26
CA LEU A 455 -20.05 -8.68 -2.46
C LEU A 455 -20.52 -10.06 -2.96
N LYS A 456 -21.57 -10.64 -2.33
CA LYS A 456 -22.13 -11.95 -2.69
C LYS A 456 -22.62 -11.98 -4.13
N SER A 457 -23.17 -10.89 -4.64
CA SER A 457 -23.59 -10.81 -6.05
C SER A 457 -22.45 -11.01 -7.06
N LYS A 458 -21.21 -10.89 -6.63
CA LYS A 458 -20.00 -10.90 -7.49
C LYS A 458 -19.00 -11.99 -7.11
N LYS A 459 -19.03 -12.47 -5.87
CA LYS A 459 -18.03 -13.34 -5.25
C LYS A 459 -18.68 -14.39 -4.37
N GLU A 460 -18.05 -15.53 -4.26
CA GLU A 460 -18.36 -16.54 -3.25
C GLU A 460 -17.89 -16.03 -1.88
N ILE A 461 -18.78 -15.99 -0.90
CA ILE A 461 -18.48 -15.55 0.46
C ILE A 461 -18.61 -16.72 1.42
N ILE A 462 -17.58 -16.93 2.23
CA ILE A 462 -17.51 -18.00 3.22
C ILE A 462 -17.17 -17.39 4.57
N ILE A 463 -17.87 -17.80 5.62
CA ILE A 463 -17.50 -17.46 7.01
C ILE A 463 -16.75 -18.64 7.61
N LEU A 464 -15.59 -18.36 8.21
CA LEU A 464 -14.75 -19.36 8.87
C LEU A 464 -14.41 -18.90 10.28
N SER A 465 -15.00 -19.50 11.31
CA SER A 465 -14.93 -19.01 12.69
C SER A 465 -14.62 -20.10 13.70
N GLY A 466 -13.93 -19.72 14.79
CA GLY A 466 -13.77 -20.53 16.00
C GLY A 466 -14.98 -20.56 16.91
N ASP A 467 -15.99 -19.73 16.65
CA ASP A 467 -17.18 -19.59 17.48
C ASP A 467 -18.11 -20.81 17.43
N LYS A 468 -19.03 -20.87 18.41
CA LYS A 468 -20.08 -21.90 18.45
C LYS A 468 -20.97 -21.83 17.21
N GLN A 469 -21.44 -23.00 16.77
CA GLN A 469 -22.28 -23.15 15.57
C GLN A 469 -23.53 -22.27 15.58
N SER A 470 -24.20 -22.12 16.73
CA SER A 470 -25.40 -21.28 16.87
C SER A 470 -25.15 -19.82 16.50
N ASN A 471 -24.01 -19.26 16.94
CA ASN A 471 -23.66 -17.87 16.72
C ASN A 471 -23.26 -17.60 15.26
N VAL A 472 -22.47 -18.52 14.68
CA VAL A 472 -22.04 -18.40 13.28
C VAL A 472 -23.24 -18.56 12.34
N LYS A 473 -24.13 -19.53 12.64
CA LYS A 473 -25.35 -19.76 11.88
C LYS A 473 -26.28 -18.55 11.93
N LYS A 474 -26.57 -17.99 13.12
CA LYS A 474 -27.42 -16.80 13.27
C LYS A 474 -26.87 -15.61 12.47
N PHE A 475 -25.54 -15.39 12.51
CA PHE A 475 -24.89 -14.34 11.75
C PHE A 475 -24.98 -14.59 10.24
N ALA A 476 -24.73 -15.81 9.77
CA ALA A 476 -24.81 -16.16 8.36
C ALA A 476 -26.23 -15.97 7.80
N GLU A 477 -27.24 -16.41 8.55
CA GLU A 477 -28.65 -16.25 8.17
C GLU A 477 -29.08 -14.79 8.13
N SER A 478 -28.67 -13.95 9.12
CA SER A 478 -29.02 -12.52 9.16
C SER A 478 -28.38 -11.72 8.02
N HIS A 479 -27.27 -12.21 7.43
CA HIS A 479 -26.56 -11.58 6.32
C HIS A 479 -26.69 -12.34 5.00
N ASN A 480 -27.59 -13.34 4.94
CA ASN A 480 -27.85 -14.19 3.75
C ASN A 480 -26.58 -14.86 3.19
N ILE A 481 -25.69 -15.38 4.04
CA ILE A 481 -24.48 -16.09 3.64
C ILE A 481 -24.74 -17.60 3.65
N ASP A 482 -24.47 -18.27 2.54
CA ASP A 482 -24.84 -19.68 2.34
C ASP A 482 -23.81 -20.66 2.94
N GLU A 483 -22.51 -20.32 2.87
CA GLU A 483 -21.42 -21.18 3.34
C GLU A 483 -20.76 -20.63 4.59
N TYR A 484 -20.83 -21.40 5.68
CA TYR A 484 -20.18 -21.04 6.94
C TYR A 484 -19.65 -22.28 7.66
N HIS A 485 -18.54 -22.13 8.34
CA HIS A 485 -17.88 -23.16 9.13
C HIS A 485 -17.57 -22.61 10.53
N SER A 486 -18.01 -23.34 11.55
CA SER A 486 -17.90 -22.98 12.96
C SER A 486 -16.98 -23.91 13.73
N GLY A 487 -16.52 -23.49 14.91
CA GLY A 487 -15.70 -24.30 15.81
C GLY A 487 -14.33 -24.66 15.25
N LYS A 488 -13.80 -23.85 14.32
CA LYS A 488 -12.52 -24.10 13.65
C LYS A 488 -11.35 -23.49 14.43
N ASN A 489 -10.41 -24.32 14.84
CA ASN A 489 -9.15 -23.87 15.40
C ASN A 489 -8.22 -23.31 14.31
N PRO A 490 -7.11 -22.63 14.65
CA PRO A 490 -6.21 -22.01 13.67
C PRO A 490 -5.63 -22.99 12.64
N GLU A 491 -5.34 -24.22 13.03
CA GLU A 491 -4.80 -25.26 12.14
C GLU A 491 -5.87 -25.72 11.13
N GLU A 492 -7.08 -25.93 11.60
CA GLU A 492 -8.22 -26.29 10.74
C GLU A 492 -8.61 -25.18 9.77
N LYS A 493 -8.51 -23.90 10.21
CA LYS A 493 -8.69 -22.74 9.31
C LYS A 493 -7.64 -22.77 8.19
N LEU A 494 -6.38 -22.99 8.54
CA LEU A 494 -5.27 -23.08 7.59
C LEU A 494 -5.49 -24.22 6.58
N GLU A 495 -5.89 -25.40 7.05
CA GLU A 495 -6.16 -26.55 6.19
C GLU A 495 -7.34 -26.31 5.25
N PHE A 496 -8.42 -25.69 5.74
CA PHE A 496 -9.55 -25.31 4.94
C PHE A 496 -9.15 -24.40 3.76
N ILE A 497 -8.33 -23.36 4.04
CA ILE A 497 -7.82 -22.44 3.01
C ILE A 497 -6.97 -23.21 1.99
N LYS A 498 -6.04 -24.07 2.42
CA LYS A 498 -5.23 -24.92 1.52
C LYS A 498 -6.09 -25.80 0.62
N ASN A 499 -7.15 -26.36 1.15
CA ASN A 499 -8.05 -27.21 0.38
C ASN A 499 -8.86 -26.39 -0.63
N LYS A 500 -9.35 -25.22 -0.25
CA LYS A 500 -10.10 -24.33 -1.16
C LYS A 500 -9.19 -23.78 -2.27
N GLN A 501 -7.92 -23.53 -1.98
CA GLN A 501 -6.91 -23.10 -2.97
C GLN A 501 -6.62 -24.12 -4.08
N LYS A 502 -6.96 -25.41 -3.89
CA LYS A 502 -6.79 -26.41 -4.96
C LYS A 502 -7.71 -26.16 -6.15
N SER A 503 -8.84 -25.51 -5.93
CA SER A 503 -9.87 -25.23 -6.95
C SER A 503 -10.01 -23.74 -7.27
N ASN A 504 -9.79 -22.85 -6.31
CA ASN A 504 -10.06 -21.42 -6.41
C ASN A 504 -8.90 -20.60 -5.83
N GLN A 505 -8.73 -19.39 -6.33
CA GLN A 505 -7.91 -18.38 -5.64
C GLN A 505 -8.74 -17.76 -4.51
N VAL A 506 -8.11 -17.57 -3.35
CA VAL A 506 -8.76 -17.22 -2.10
C VAL A 506 -8.22 -15.92 -1.52
N ILE A 507 -9.15 -15.03 -1.13
CA ILE A 507 -8.86 -13.91 -0.22
C ILE A 507 -9.27 -14.35 1.18
N PHE A 508 -8.39 -14.20 2.17
CA PHE A 508 -8.73 -14.36 3.57
C PHE A 508 -8.66 -13.02 4.30
N ILE A 509 -9.73 -12.71 5.03
CA ILE A 509 -9.85 -11.47 5.81
C ILE A 509 -9.98 -11.84 7.29
N GLY A 510 -9.03 -11.37 8.10
CA GLY A 510 -9.00 -11.64 9.53
C GLY A 510 -8.22 -10.57 10.30
N ASP A 511 -8.36 -10.54 11.62
CA ASP A 511 -7.76 -9.52 12.49
C ASP A 511 -6.90 -10.09 13.63
N GLY A 512 -7.09 -11.35 14.00
CA GLY A 512 -6.46 -11.98 15.15
C GLY A 512 -5.03 -12.46 14.92
N ILE A 513 -4.27 -12.60 16.02
CA ILE A 513 -2.96 -13.28 16.02
C ILE A 513 -3.13 -14.71 15.51
N ASN A 514 -4.22 -15.36 15.90
CA ASN A 514 -4.56 -16.74 15.56
C ASN A 514 -4.80 -16.93 14.05
N ASP A 515 -5.21 -15.87 13.34
CA ASP A 515 -5.48 -15.88 11.92
C ASP A 515 -4.23 -15.61 11.06
N SER A 516 -3.13 -15.18 11.67
CA SER A 516 -1.90 -14.86 10.93
C SER A 516 -1.41 -15.97 10.00
N PRO A 517 -1.45 -17.28 10.38
CA PRO A 517 -1.11 -18.36 9.47
C PRO A 517 -2.05 -18.46 8.27
N SER A 518 -3.36 -18.26 8.49
CA SER A 518 -4.42 -18.29 7.48
C SER A 518 -4.32 -17.10 6.53
N ILE A 519 -4.07 -15.89 7.06
CA ILE A 519 -3.82 -14.67 6.30
C ILE A 519 -2.62 -14.85 5.36
N LYS A 520 -1.54 -15.42 5.87
CA LYS A 520 -0.31 -15.64 5.09
C LYS A 520 -0.44 -16.75 4.06
N GLN A 521 -1.30 -17.76 4.32
CA GLN A 521 -1.53 -18.90 3.43
C GLN A 521 -2.38 -18.51 2.22
N ALA A 522 -3.38 -17.67 2.39
CA ALA A 522 -4.28 -17.24 1.32
C ALA A 522 -3.51 -16.63 0.13
N ASP A 523 -4.10 -16.62 -1.07
CA ASP A 523 -3.52 -15.95 -2.24
C ASP A 523 -3.43 -14.45 -2.04
N VAL A 524 -4.34 -13.89 -1.24
CA VAL A 524 -4.28 -12.52 -0.71
C VAL A 524 -4.81 -12.49 0.71
N GLY A 525 -3.99 -12.05 1.64
CA GLY A 525 -4.37 -11.80 3.04
C GLY A 525 -4.75 -10.33 3.24
N VAL A 526 -5.90 -10.07 3.86
CA VAL A 526 -6.38 -8.72 4.18
C VAL A 526 -6.53 -8.57 5.69
N THR A 527 -6.00 -7.47 6.21
CA THR A 527 -6.08 -7.12 7.64
C THR A 527 -6.57 -5.70 7.83
N THR A 528 -7.05 -5.38 9.02
CA THR A 528 -7.49 -4.03 9.38
C THR A 528 -6.51 -3.38 10.36
N SER A 529 -6.61 -2.08 10.58
CA SER A 529 -5.80 -1.37 11.59
C SER A 529 -6.15 -1.77 13.02
N SER A 530 -7.35 -2.29 13.27
CA SER A 530 -7.76 -2.88 14.55
C SER A 530 -7.12 -4.25 14.81
N SER A 531 -6.56 -4.87 13.76
CA SER A 531 -5.88 -6.16 13.87
C SER A 531 -4.64 -6.08 14.74
N SER A 532 -4.27 -7.21 15.34
CA SER A 532 -3.00 -7.33 16.05
C SER A 532 -1.81 -7.00 15.13
N GLN A 533 -0.72 -6.49 15.70
CA GLN A 533 0.48 -6.14 14.92
C GLN A 533 1.02 -7.33 14.09
N ILE A 534 0.97 -8.54 14.65
CA ILE A 534 1.40 -9.76 13.94
C ILE A 534 0.50 -10.00 12.72
N ALA A 535 -0.81 -9.82 12.85
CA ALA A 535 -1.74 -9.94 11.74
C ALA A 535 -1.51 -8.85 10.68
N GLN A 536 -1.31 -7.59 11.10
CA GLN A 536 -1.00 -6.49 10.18
C GLN A 536 0.26 -6.77 9.35
N VAL A 537 1.32 -7.30 9.95
CA VAL A 537 2.55 -7.68 9.24
C VAL A 537 2.34 -8.89 8.33
N SER A 538 1.44 -9.80 8.68
CA SER A 538 1.15 -11.00 7.88
C SER A 538 0.29 -10.73 6.65
N GLY A 539 -0.59 -9.70 6.72
CA GLY A 539 -1.47 -9.32 5.61
C GLY A 539 -0.73 -8.76 4.40
N ASP A 540 -1.30 -8.97 3.25
CA ASP A 540 -0.85 -8.39 1.97
C ASP A 540 -1.47 -7.03 1.71
N ILE A 541 -2.67 -6.81 2.24
CA ILE A 541 -3.39 -5.54 2.21
C ILE A 541 -3.75 -5.16 3.65
N LEU A 542 -3.40 -3.95 4.03
CA LEU A 542 -3.81 -3.35 5.29
C LEU A 542 -4.89 -2.30 5.03
N ILE A 543 -6.09 -2.50 5.57
CA ILE A 543 -7.16 -1.50 5.59
C ILE A 543 -6.97 -0.66 6.86
N HIS A 544 -6.59 0.60 6.68
CA HIS A 544 -6.35 1.51 7.81
C HIS A 544 -7.50 2.49 8.04
N LYS A 545 -8.46 2.58 7.10
CA LYS A 545 -9.63 3.46 7.20
C LYS A 545 -10.85 2.90 6.49
N GLY A 546 -12.05 3.21 7.01
CA GLY A 546 -13.33 2.95 6.36
C GLY A 546 -13.78 1.49 6.44
N GLY A 547 -13.24 0.71 7.38
CA GLY A 547 -13.67 -0.64 7.67
C GLY A 547 -13.62 -1.58 6.45
N LEU A 548 -14.29 -2.71 6.57
CA LEU A 548 -14.34 -3.73 5.51
C LEU A 548 -15.03 -3.26 4.22
N GLU A 549 -15.86 -2.23 4.28
CA GLU A 549 -16.50 -1.63 3.08
C GLU A 549 -15.47 -1.10 2.08
N THR A 550 -14.25 -0.81 2.56
CA THR A 550 -13.11 -0.43 1.72
C THR A 550 -12.73 -1.52 0.72
N ILE A 551 -13.07 -2.78 0.95
CA ILE A 551 -12.85 -3.90 0.03
C ILE A 551 -13.43 -3.60 -1.37
N ASN A 552 -14.62 -2.99 -1.45
CA ASN A 552 -15.20 -2.57 -2.72
C ASN A 552 -14.34 -1.53 -3.46
N LYS A 553 -13.69 -0.62 -2.71
CA LYS A 553 -12.75 0.37 -3.28
C LYS A 553 -11.50 -0.32 -3.80
N ILE A 554 -11.00 -1.35 -3.09
CA ILE A 554 -9.84 -2.15 -3.50
C ILE A 554 -10.14 -2.84 -4.83
N PHE A 555 -11.29 -3.53 -4.97
CA PHE A 555 -11.71 -4.16 -6.23
C PHE A 555 -11.78 -3.17 -7.39
N LYS A 556 -12.44 -2.02 -7.19
CA LYS A 556 -12.57 -0.99 -8.22
C LYS A 556 -11.21 -0.45 -8.65
N LEU A 557 -10.32 -0.20 -7.68
CA LEU A 557 -8.98 0.33 -7.96
C LEU A 557 -8.09 -0.70 -8.65
N SER A 558 -8.10 -1.96 -8.18
CA SER A 558 -7.37 -3.08 -8.77
C SER A 558 -7.76 -3.28 -10.24
N LYS A 559 -9.05 -3.43 -10.51
CA LYS A 559 -9.56 -3.62 -11.89
C LYS A 559 -9.22 -2.45 -12.80
N LYS A 560 -9.37 -1.21 -12.30
CA LYS A 560 -9.04 -0.02 -13.07
C LYS A 560 -7.55 0.09 -13.37
N SER A 561 -6.69 -0.22 -12.40
CA SER A 561 -5.23 -0.17 -12.58
C SER A 561 -4.76 -1.24 -13.55
N LYS A 562 -5.27 -2.47 -13.43
CA LYS A 562 -5.01 -3.57 -14.37
C LYS A 562 -5.39 -3.17 -15.81
N LEU A 563 -6.60 -2.65 -16.00
CA LEU A 563 -7.06 -2.18 -17.31
C LEU A 563 -6.15 -1.09 -17.88
N ARG A 564 -5.73 -0.11 -17.06
CA ARG A 564 -4.83 0.97 -17.51
C ARG A 564 -3.45 0.47 -17.90
N ILE A 565 -2.90 -0.49 -17.16
CA ILE A 565 -1.64 -1.12 -17.53
C ILE A 565 -1.77 -1.77 -18.92
N TYR A 566 -2.81 -2.60 -19.13
CA TYR A 566 -3.02 -3.27 -20.43
C TYR A 566 -3.28 -2.28 -21.56
N GLN A 567 -4.04 -1.20 -21.34
CA GLN A 567 -4.26 -0.15 -22.35
C GLN A 567 -2.94 0.52 -22.75
N ASN A 568 -2.10 0.88 -21.78
CA ASN A 568 -0.81 1.52 -22.06
C ASN A 568 0.12 0.57 -22.82
N LEU A 569 0.15 -0.71 -22.43
CA LEU A 569 0.92 -1.73 -23.12
C LEU A 569 0.44 -1.93 -24.56
N PHE A 570 -0.85 -2.04 -24.76
CA PHE A 570 -1.44 -2.18 -26.09
C PHE A 570 -1.09 -1.00 -26.99
N LEU A 571 -1.20 0.24 -26.49
CA LEU A 571 -0.84 1.44 -27.25
C LEU A 571 0.66 1.46 -27.62
N ALA A 572 1.53 1.05 -26.69
CA ALA A 572 2.97 0.97 -26.94
C ALA A 572 3.30 -0.07 -28.01
N PHE A 573 2.66 -1.25 -27.98
CA PHE A 573 2.87 -2.29 -28.98
C PHE A 573 2.32 -1.92 -30.34
N ILE A 574 1.11 -1.39 -30.42
CA ILE A 574 0.49 -1.03 -31.70
C ILE A 574 1.27 0.07 -32.42
N TYR A 575 1.79 1.05 -31.65
CA TYR A 575 2.67 2.08 -32.20
C TYR A 575 3.89 1.45 -32.91
N ASN A 576 4.64 0.60 -32.22
CA ASN A 576 5.83 -0.03 -32.80
C ASN A 576 5.47 -0.95 -33.99
N THR A 577 4.37 -1.72 -33.88
CA THR A 577 3.92 -2.61 -34.96
C THR A 577 3.55 -1.85 -36.24
N LEU A 578 2.98 -0.65 -36.12
CA LEU A 578 2.63 0.16 -37.26
C LEU A 578 3.81 0.97 -37.81
N MET A 579 4.66 1.48 -36.94
CA MET A 579 5.73 2.41 -37.34
C MET A 579 6.97 1.70 -37.87
N ILE A 580 7.29 0.48 -37.43
CA ILE A 580 8.43 -0.29 -37.97
C ILE A 580 8.27 -0.55 -39.49
N PRO A 581 7.15 -1.07 -40.02
CA PRO A 581 6.97 -1.24 -41.44
C PRO A 581 7.04 0.06 -42.24
N ILE A 582 6.67 1.19 -41.67
CA ILE A 582 6.76 2.52 -42.32
C ILE A 582 8.23 2.98 -42.41
N ALA A 583 9.05 2.58 -41.43
CA ALA A 583 10.48 2.91 -41.41
C ALA A 583 11.32 2.04 -42.34
N VAL A 584 10.87 0.82 -42.67
CA VAL A 584 11.47 -0.09 -43.64
C VAL A 584 11.24 0.37 -45.08
#